data_24d459957e6aa23ab8bf4bce5f7e5ca4
#
_entry.id   24d459957e6aa23ab8bf4bce5f7e5ca4
#
_cell.length_a   1.000
_cell.length_b   1.000
_cell.length_c   1.000
_cell.angle_alpha   90.00
_cell.angle_beta   90.00
_cell.angle_gamma   90.00
#
_symmetry.space_group_name_H-M   'P 1'
#
loop_
_entity.id
_entity.type
_entity.pdbx_description
1 polymer ?
#
loop_
_entity_poly.entity_id
_entity_poly.type
_entity_poly.pdbx_seq_one_letter_code
_entity_poly.pdbx_strand_id
1 'polypeptide(L)'
;MNLLKGQKFLKQKEFGKALEIFQKIEKKNIKDKRIFFYLGLVCFELNKYDKSIDYYNKFLNEQPNSSGALYNLALVKQVVGDLQHAQEIYLKLLRINRLNIRAYYGLYMLDSNFLSDEMFQDLLQIKNNNKFSLYDEGLINFLLSKKEKKNKKYKKEIEYLNNYHLKIFNSNYSYNTTSQFYYNKI
;
A
#
# COMPACT_ATOMS: atom_id res chain seq x y z
N MET A 1 -5.52 25.37 15.00
CA MET A 1 -5.79 23.91 15.04
C MET A 1 -4.72 23.24 14.21
N ASN A 2 -4.06 22.19 14.74
CA ASN A 2 -2.80 21.69 14.17
C ASN A 2 -3.05 20.34 13.45
N LEU A 3 -2.49 20.15 12.25
CA LEU A 3 -2.51 18.92 11.47
C LEU A 3 -2.01 17.73 12.31
N LEU A 4 -1.02 17.94 13.18
CA LEU A 4 -0.46 16.93 14.08
C LEU A 4 -1.52 16.29 15.00
N LYS A 5 -2.54 17.06 15.44
CA LYS A 5 -3.61 16.51 16.29
C LYS A 5 -4.46 15.49 15.51
N GLY A 6 -4.80 15.79 14.26
CA GLY A 6 -5.51 14.85 13.39
C GLY A 6 -4.69 13.58 13.10
N GLN A 7 -3.39 13.75 12.84
CA GLN A 7 -2.47 12.61 12.64
C GLN A 7 -2.34 11.73 13.88
N LYS A 8 -2.39 12.31 15.10
CA LYS A 8 -2.39 11.54 16.34
C LYS A 8 -3.62 10.64 16.41
N PHE A 9 -4.83 11.17 16.12
CA PHE A 9 -6.06 10.37 16.10
C PHE A 9 -6.02 9.30 15.01
N LEU A 10 -5.44 9.60 13.83
CA LEU A 10 -5.21 8.59 12.79
C LEU A 10 -4.37 7.40 13.29
N LYS A 11 -3.23 7.68 13.95
CA LYS A 11 -2.38 6.64 14.54
C LYS A 11 -3.10 5.82 15.61
N GLN A 12 -4.03 6.43 16.33
CA GLN A 12 -4.86 5.77 17.35
C GLN A 12 -6.06 5.05 16.74
N LYS A 13 -6.22 5.07 15.40
CA LYS A 13 -7.38 4.52 14.67
C LYS A 13 -8.73 5.17 15.06
N GLU A 14 -8.69 6.37 15.65
CA GLU A 14 -9.88 7.15 16.00
C GLU A 14 -10.33 8.00 14.79
N PHE A 15 -10.73 7.32 13.71
CA PHE A 15 -10.95 7.93 12.40
C PHE A 15 -12.04 9.01 12.40
N GLY A 16 -13.11 8.85 13.20
CA GLY A 16 -14.15 9.88 13.34
C GLY A 16 -13.60 11.19 13.88
N LYS A 17 -12.80 11.13 14.96
CA LYS A 17 -12.18 12.33 15.55
C LYS A 17 -11.13 12.94 14.60
N ALA A 18 -10.38 12.11 13.88
CA ALA A 18 -9.44 12.59 12.86
C ALA A 18 -10.17 13.35 11.76
N LEU A 19 -11.30 12.81 11.26
CA LEU A 19 -12.13 13.45 10.23
C LEU A 19 -12.61 14.84 10.68
N GLU A 20 -13.19 14.95 11.87
CA GLU A 20 -13.65 16.23 12.39
C GLU A 20 -12.53 17.28 12.45
N ILE A 21 -11.34 16.87 12.92
CA ILE A 21 -10.18 17.76 12.98
C ILE A 21 -9.77 18.21 11.58
N PHE A 22 -9.63 17.29 10.63
CA PHE A 22 -9.20 17.62 9.28
C PHE A 22 -10.23 18.47 8.53
N GLN A 23 -11.54 18.20 8.68
CA GLN A 23 -12.59 19.04 8.11
C GLN A 23 -12.63 20.46 8.69
N LYS A 24 -12.38 20.61 10.01
CA LYS A 24 -12.25 21.94 10.63
C LYS A 24 -11.04 22.69 10.10
N ILE A 25 -9.96 22.00 9.74
CA ILE A 25 -8.79 22.60 9.11
C ILE A 25 -9.12 23.01 7.67
N GLU A 26 -9.76 22.12 6.88
CA GLU A 26 -10.17 22.39 5.50
C GLU A 26 -11.06 23.67 5.42
N LYS A 27 -12.08 23.77 6.29
CA LYS A 27 -12.99 24.93 6.35
C LYS A 27 -12.29 26.26 6.65
N LYS A 28 -11.14 26.24 7.34
CA LYS A 28 -10.35 27.43 7.63
C LYS A 28 -9.45 27.86 6.47
N ASN A 29 -9.62 27.26 5.31
CA ASN A 29 -8.89 27.59 4.07
C ASN A 29 -7.36 27.63 4.25
N ILE A 30 -6.83 26.65 4.98
CA ILE A 30 -5.40 26.57 5.28
C ILE A 30 -4.64 26.22 4.01
N LYS A 31 -3.54 26.94 3.75
CA LYS A 31 -2.67 26.77 2.58
C LYS A 31 -2.03 25.36 2.45
N ASP A 32 -2.01 24.58 3.53
CA ASP A 32 -1.37 23.28 3.56
C ASP A 32 -2.23 22.20 2.87
N LYS A 33 -1.92 21.96 1.61
CA LYS A 33 -2.66 20.98 0.76
C LYS A 33 -2.53 19.53 1.22
N ARG A 34 -1.58 19.21 2.13
CA ARG A 34 -1.48 17.87 2.74
C ARG A 34 -2.75 17.45 3.45
N ILE A 35 -3.60 18.40 3.80
CA ILE A 35 -4.92 18.13 4.39
C ILE A 35 -5.77 17.18 3.51
N PHE A 36 -5.73 17.35 2.19
CA PHE A 36 -6.49 16.53 1.27
C PHE A 36 -6.01 15.07 1.28
N PHE A 37 -4.70 14.85 1.41
CA PHE A 37 -4.16 13.49 1.57
C PHE A 37 -4.72 12.81 2.83
N TYR A 38 -4.72 13.50 3.96
CA TYR A 38 -5.22 12.93 5.22
C TYR A 38 -6.75 12.77 5.23
N LEU A 39 -7.49 13.67 4.59
CA LEU A 39 -8.94 13.52 4.39
C LEU A 39 -9.24 12.32 3.51
N GLY A 40 -8.49 12.12 2.43
CA GLY A 40 -8.60 10.93 1.59
C GLY A 40 -8.39 9.65 2.38
N LEU A 41 -7.32 9.59 3.19
CA LEU A 41 -6.99 8.43 4.02
C LEU A 41 -8.11 8.14 5.05
N VAL A 42 -8.56 9.16 5.79
CA VAL A 42 -9.62 8.96 6.79
C VAL A 42 -10.95 8.57 6.15
N CYS A 43 -11.29 9.15 5.00
CA CYS A 43 -12.49 8.77 4.27
C CYS A 43 -12.43 7.31 3.80
N PHE A 44 -11.28 6.82 3.37
CA PHE A 44 -11.07 5.41 3.03
C PHE A 44 -11.32 4.50 4.24
N GLU A 45 -10.69 4.79 5.38
CA GLU A 45 -10.85 4.01 6.62
C GLU A 45 -12.30 4.00 7.15
N LEU A 46 -13.09 5.02 6.81
CA LEU A 46 -14.50 5.13 7.14
C LEU A 46 -15.43 4.61 6.02
N ASN A 47 -14.90 3.91 5.02
CA ASN A 47 -15.62 3.37 3.86
C ASN A 47 -16.37 4.45 3.03
N LYS A 48 -15.95 5.72 3.12
CA LYS A 48 -16.49 6.84 2.33
C LYS A 48 -15.69 6.99 1.03
N TYR A 49 -15.77 5.97 0.17
CA TYR A 49 -14.88 5.81 -0.97
C TYR A 49 -14.94 6.95 -1.99
N ASP A 50 -16.14 7.44 -2.34
CA ASP A 50 -16.27 8.57 -3.28
C ASP A 50 -15.56 9.82 -2.76
N LYS A 51 -15.74 10.14 -1.47
CA LYS A 51 -15.05 11.27 -0.83
C LYS A 51 -13.54 11.05 -0.76
N SER A 52 -13.12 9.82 -0.55
CA SER A 52 -11.70 9.47 -0.55
C SER A 52 -11.06 9.73 -1.92
N ILE A 53 -11.72 9.30 -3.00
CA ILE A 53 -11.30 9.54 -4.38
C ILE A 53 -11.19 11.05 -4.65
N ASP A 54 -12.24 11.82 -4.29
CA ASP A 54 -12.26 13.27 -4.50
C ASP A 54 -11.11 13.98 -3.78
N TYR A 55 -10.83 13.59 -2.54
CA TYR A 55 -9.74 14.19 -1.78
C TYR A 55 -8.35 13.80 -2.31
N TYR A 56 -8.15 12.54 -2.73
CA TYR A 56 -6.88 12.17 -3.36
C TYR A 56 -6.70 12.88 -4.70
N ASN A 57 -7.74 13.06 -5.51
CA ASN A 57 -7.67 13.82 -6.75
C ASN A 57 -7.31 15.29 -6.48
N LYS A 58 -7.94 15.94 -5.49
CA LYS A 58 -7.59 17.31 -5.06
C LYS A 58 -6.11 17.42 -4.66
N PHE A 59 -5.59 16.42 -3.96
CA PHE A 59 -4.19 16.41 -3.57
C PHE A 59 -3.26 16.20 -4.76
N LEU A 60 -3.62 15.28 -5.67
CA LEU A 60 -2.83 14.96 -6.86
C LEU A 60 -2.83 16.08 -7.91
N ASN A 61 -3.82 16.96 -7.92
CA ASN A 61 -3.77 18.18 -8.74
C ASN A 61 -2.61 19.10 -8.36
N GLU A 62 -2.25 19.13 -7.09
CA GLU A 62 -1.12 19.91 -6.59
C GLU A 62 0.21 19.11 -6.62
N GLN A 63 0.14 17.81 -6.44
CA GLN A 63 1.29 16.91 -6.40
C GLN A 63 1.07 15.64 -7.24
N PRO A 64 1.10 15.76 -8.59
CA PRO A 64 0.67 14.70 -9.51
C PRO A 64 1.53 13.42 -9.47
N ASN A 65 2.72 13.50 -8.91
CA ASN A 65 3.65 12.37 -8.79
C ASN A 65 3.83 11.87 -7.34
N SER A 66 2.93 12.25 -6.43
CA SER A 66 2.96 11.73 -5.06
C SER A 66 2.68 10.23 -5.03
N SER A 67 3.72 9.41 -4.85
CA SER A 67 3.59 7.95 -4.84
C SER A 67 2.63 7.45 -3.76
N GLY A 68 2.59 8.09 -2.58
CA GLY A 68 1.66 7.73 -1.51
C GLY A 68 0.20 7.98 -1.88
N ALA A 69 -0.10 9.14 -2.50
CA ALA A 69 -1.46 9.48 -2.90
C ALA A 69 -1.94 8.62 -4.08
N LEU A 70 -1.08 8.40 -5.08
CA LEU A 70 -1.37 7.51 -6.20
C LEU A 70 -1.64 6.09 -5.71
N TYR A 71 -0.80 5.55 -4.83
CA TYR A 71 -1.00 4.21 -4.28
C TYR A 71 -2.34 4.09 -3.54
N ASN A 72 -2.65 5.04 -2.66
CA ASN A 72 -3.91 5.02 -1.93
C ASN A 72 -5.12 5.20 -2.85
N LEU A 73 -5.02 6.06 -3.88
CA LEU A 73 -6.09 6.20 -4.88
C LEU A 73 -6.32 4.88 -5.64
N ALA A 74 -5.24 4.19 -6.04
CA ALA A 74 -5.35 2.88 -6.69
C ALA A 74 -6.04 1.84 -5.78
N LEU A 75 -5.72 1.82 -4.48
CA LEU A 75 -6.40 0.97 -3.51
C LEU A 75 -7.90 1.28 -3.42
N VAL A 76 -8.28 2.56 -3.33
CA VAL A 76 -9.70 2.93 -3.30
C VAL A 76 -10.40 2.49 -4.58
N LYS A 77 -9.80 2.74 -5.75
CA LYS A 77 -10.32 2.31 -7.05
C LYS A 77 -10.51 0.80 -7.13
N GLN A 78 -9.54 0.03 -6.61
CA GLN A 78 -9.64 -1.42 -6.52
C GLN A 78 -10.80 -1.87 -5.62
N VAL A 79 -10.99 -1.23 -4.46
CA VAL A 79 -12.07 -1.58 -3.52
C VAL A 79 -13.45 -1.29 -4.10
N VAL A 80 -13.61 -0.21 -4.87
CA VAL A 80 -14.89 0.11 -5.54
C VAL A 80 -15.12 -0.65 -6.86
N GLY A 81 -14.19 -1.55 -7.23
CA GLY A 81 -14.30 -2.38 -8.44
C GLY A 81 -13.85 -1.69 -9.74
N ASP A 82 -13.30 -0.49 -9.67
CA ASP A 82 -12.77 0.25 -10.81
C ASP A 82 -11.33 -0.24 -11.12
N LEU A 83 -11.25 -1.53 -11.54
CA LEU A 83 -9.98 -2.25 -11.68
C LEU A 83 -9.11 -1.68 -12.78
N GLN A 84 -9.72 -1.17 -13.86
CA GLN A 84 -8.98 -0.59 -14.99
C GLN A 84 -8.21 0.66 -14.55
N HIS A 85 -8.85 1.62 -13.90
CA HIS A 85 -8.16 2.81 -13.40
C HIS A 85 -7.16 2.49 -12.29
N ALA A 86 -7.46 1.51 -11.41
CA ALA A 86 -6.48 1.04 -10.43
C ALA A 86 -5.21 0.54 -11.10
N GLN A 87 -5.32 -0.26 -12.15
CA GLN A 87 -4.23 -0.78 -12.96
C GLN A 87 -3.40 0.35 -13.58
N GLU A 88 -4.05 1.31 -14.23
CA GLU A 88 -3.38 2.46 -14.86
C GLU A 88 -2.55 3.27 -13.84
N ILE A 89 -3.09 3.45 -12.62
CA ILE A 89 -2.39 4.16 -11.56
C ILE A 89 -1.20 3.36 -11.06
N TYR A 90 -1.31 2.03 -10.86
CA TYR A 90 -0.17 1.19 -10.49
C TYR A 90 0.93 1.21 -11.55
N LEU A 91 0.57 1.16 -12.83
CA LEU A 91 1.55 1.30 -13.93
C LEU A 91 2.20 2.69 -13.94
N LYS A 92 1.43 3.75 -13.67
CA LYS A 92 1.99 5.10 -13.50
C LYS A 92 3.00 5.14 -12.35
N LEU A 93 2.71 4.48 -11.22
CA LEU A 93 3.65 4.37 -10.10
C LEU A 93 4.97 3.71 -10.50
N LEU A 94 4.92 2.64 -11.27
CA LEU A 94 6.14 1.96 -11.76
C LEU A 94 6.94 2.79 -12.75
N ARG A 95 6.27 3.62 -13.56
CA ARG A 95 6.94 4.60 -14.45
C ARG A 95 7.66 5.70 -13.67
N ILE A 96 7.06 6.15 -12.54
CA ILE A 96 7.67 7.16 -11.66
C ILE A 96 8.84 6.55 -10.88
N ASN A 97 8.62 5.36 -10.33
CA ASN A 97 9.63 4.66 -9.52
C ASN A 97 9.50 3.14 -9.69
N ARG A 98 10.42 2.56 -10.43
CA ARG A 98 10.53 1.11 -10.68
C ARG A 98 10.75 0.29 -9.39
N LEU A 99 11.22 0.92 -8.31
CA LEU A 99 11.41 0.28 -7.01
C LEU A 99 10.11 0.27 -6.15
N ASN A 100 8.98 0.69 -6.70
CA ASN A 100 7.71 0.68 -5.96
C ASN A 100 7.12 -0.74 -5.89
N ILE A 101 7.57 -1.52 -4.91
CA ILE A 101 7.16 -2.91 -4.72
C ILE A 101 5.66 -3.06 -4.51
N ARG A 102 5.04 -2.09 -3.84
CA ARG A 102 3.59 -2.11 -3.58
C ARG A 102 2.78 -1.98 -4.87
N ALA A 103 3.30 -1.29 -5.88
CA ALA A 103 2.64 -1.23 -7.19
C ALA A 103 2.69 -2.59 -7.92
N TYR A 104 3.82 -3.31 -7.88
CA TYR A 104 3.88 -4.70 -8.39
C TYR A 104 2.89 -5.60 -7.67
N TYR A 105 2.83 -5.50 -6.34
CA TYR A 105 1.87 -6.28 -5.55
C TYR A 105 0.42 -5.92 -5.91
N GLY A 106 0.10 -4.62 -6.04
CA GLY A 106 -1.21 -4.15 -6.47
C GLY A 106 -1.63 -4.71 -7.82
N LEU A 107 -0.76 -4.65 -8.82
CA LEU A 107 -1.00 -5.23 -10.16
C LEU A 107 -1.25 -6.75 -10.08
N TYR A 108 -0.45 -7.48 -9.32
CA TYR A 108 -0.64 -8.91 -9.11
C TYR A 108 -2.00 -9.23 -8.45
N MET A 109 -2.43 -8.41 -7.50
CA MET A 109 -3.72 -8.59 -6.82
C MET A 109 -4.92 -8.27 -7.70
N LEU A 110 -4.76 -7.42 -8.72
CA LEU A 110 -5.80 -7.17 -9.72
C LEU A 110 -5.94 -8.35 -10.68
N ASP A 111 -4.83 -8.84 -11.18
CA ASP A 111 -4.76 -10.04 -12.03
C ASP A 111 -3.38 -10.70 -11.86
N SER A 112 -3.39 -11.97 -11.41
CA SER A 112 -2.16 -12.74 -11.22
C SER A 112 -1.35 -12.97 -12.51
N ASN A 113 -1.97 -12.83 -13.68
CA ASN A 113 -1.31 -12.94 -14.98
C ASN A 113 -0.66 -11.64 -15.45
N PHE A 114 -0.96 -10.54 -14.76
CA PHE A 114 -0.52 -9.20 -15.15
C PHE A 114 1.01 -9.03 -15.06
N LEU A 115 1.66 -9.73 -14.11
CA LEU A 115 3.12 -9.70 -13.99
C LEU A 115 3.75 -10.60 -15.05
N SER A 116 4.31 -9.97 -16.08
CA SER A 116 5.08 -10.66 -17.12
C SER A 116 6.34 -11.32 -16.55
N ASP A 117 6.94 -12.23 -17.34
CA ASP A 117 8.23 -12.85 -16.98
C ASP A 117 9.34 -11.80 -16.84
N GLU A 118 9.32 -10.76 -17.65
CA GLU A 118 10.23 -9.63 -17.57
C GLU A 118 10.10 -8.90 -16.23
N MET A 119 8.88 -8.59 -15.80
CA MET A 119 8.63 -7.95 -14.49
C MET A 119 9.13 -8.80 -13.33
N PHE A 120 9.05 -10.12 -13.42
CA PHE A 120 9.64 -11.01 -12.41
C PHE A 120 11.17 -10.98 -12.43
N GLN A 121 11.81 -10.89 -13.59
CA GLN A 121 13.27 -10.71 -13.67
C GLN A 121 13.69 -9.36 -13.08
N ASP A 122 12.94 -8.30 -13.37
CA ASP A 122 13.12 -7.00 -12.73
C ASP A 122 13.06 -7.11 -11.20
N LEU A 123 12.06 -7.79 -10.64
CA LEU A 123 11.93 -7.99 -9.19
C LEU A 123 13.13 -8.73 -8.58
N LEU A 124 13.70 -9.71 -9.28
CA LEU A 124 14.92 -10.39 -8.83
C LEU A 124 16.12 -9.46 -8.81
N GLN A 125 16.33 -8.67 -9.87
CA GLN A 125 17.40 -7.68 -9.94
C GLN A 125 17.24 -6.60 -8.87
N ILE A 126 16.01 -6.09 -8.70
CA ILE A 126 15.67 -5.10 -7.69
C ILE A 126 15.99 -5.63 -6.29
N LYS A 127 15.59 -6.87 -5.98
CA LYS A 127 15.86 -7.53 -4.69
C LYS A 127 17.36 -7.62 -4.41
N ASN A 128 18.17 -7.98 -5.40
CA ASN A 128 19.58 -8.23 -5.20
C ASN A 128 20.41 -6.93 -5.07
N ASN A 129 19.96 -5.85 -5.69
CA ASN A 129 20.72 -4.62 -5.82
C ASN A 129 20.29 -3.49 -4.87
N ASN A 130 19.21 -3.68 -4.10
CA ASN A 130 18.65 -2.62 -3.27
C ASN A 130 18.32 -3.13 -1.86
N LYS A 131 18.31 -2.19 -0.91
CA LYS A 131 17.80 -2.43 0.46
C LYS A 131 16.36 -1.95 0.56
N PHE A 132 15.50 -2.76 1.15
CA PHE A 132 14.09 -2.48 1.35
C PHE A 132 13.70 -2.54 2.83
N SER A 133 12.52 -2.03 3.14
CA SER A 133 11.88 -2.33 4.41
C SER A 133 11.57 -3.83 4.50
N LEU A 134 11.51 -4.38 5.73
CA LEU A 134 11.13 -5.79 5.93
C LEU A 134 9.78 -6.11 5.27
N TYR A 135 8.86 -5.17 5.30
CA TYR A 135 7.54 -5.33 4.66
C TYR A 135 7.66 -5.45 3.14
N ASP A 136 8.40 -4.55 2.48
CA ASP A 136 8.56 -4.59 1.03
C ASP A 136 9.40 -5.81 0.59
N GLU A 137 10.41 -6.22 1.36
CA GLU A 137 11.13 -7.49 1.13
C GLU A 137 10.17 -8.71 1.23
N GLY A 138 9.24 -8.68 2.19
CA GLY A 138 8.19 -9.68 2.28
C GLY A 138 7.36 -9.73 0.99
N LEU A 139 6.86 -8.58 0.52
CA LEU A 139 6.07 -8.51 -0.72
C LEU A 139 6.84 -9.03 -1.94
N ILE A 140 8.15 -8.71 -2.06
CA ILE A 140 9.00 -9.26 -3.14
C ILE A 140 9.03 -10.80 -3.06
N ASN A 141 9.28 -11.36 -1.88
CA ASN A 141 9.32 -12.81 -1.71
C ASN A 141 7.96 -13.45 -2.04
N PHE A 142 6.85 -12.82 -1.65
CA PHE A 142 5.51 -13.28 -2.04
C PHE A 142 5.37 -13.33 -3.56
N LEU A 143 5.68 -12.27 -4.27
CA LEU A 143 5.56 -12.21 -5.73
C LEU A 143 6.46 -13.26 -6.41
N LEU A 144 7.71 -13.42 -5.95
CA LEU A 144 8.63 -14.43 -6.46
C LEU A 144 8.12 -15.85 -6.21
N SER A 145 7.48 -16.12 -5.06
CA SER A 145 6.86 -17.42 -4.80
C SER A 145 5.80 -17.78 -5.83
N LYS A 146 4.99 -16.79 -6.25
CA LYS A 146 3.94 -16.99 -7.26
C LYS A 146 4.51 -17.34 -8.63
N LYS A 147 5.65 -16.75 -8.98
CA LYS A 147 6.39 -17.14 -10.20
C LYS A 147 6.89 -18.58 -10.14
N GLU A 148 7.52 -18.97 -9.04
CA GLU A 148 8.07 -20.31 -8.90
C GLU A 148 6.94 -21.37 -8.87
N LYS A 149 5.79 -21.06 -8.28
CA LYS A 149 4.57 -21.88 -8.36
C LYS A 149 4.13 -22.12 -9.81
N LYS A 150 4.04 -21.02 -10.60
CA LYS A 150 3.68 -21.09 -12.03
C LYS A 150 4.65 -21.96 -12.82
N ASN A 151 5.93 -21.93 -12.44
CA ASN A 151 6.99 -22.74 -13.03
C ASN A 151 7.08 -24.17 -12.45
N LYS A 152 6.16 -24.57 -11.55
CA LYS A 152 6.14 -25.88 -10.86
C LYS A 152 7.41 -26.15 -10.04
N LYS A 153 8.13 -25.12 -9.62
CA LYS A 153 9.35 -25.21 -8.79
C LYS A 153 8.99 -25.09 -7.30
N TYR A 154 8.24 -26.07 -6.80
CA TYR A 154 7.62 -26.02 -5.46
C TYR A 154 8.61 -25.85 -4.31
N LYS A 155 9.83 -26.38 -4.40
CA LYS A 155 10.86 -26.17 -3.37
C LYS A 155 11.21 -24.69 -3.22
N LYS A 156 11.39 -24.00 -4.34
CA LYS A 156 11.68 -22.54 -4.33
C LYS A 156 10.46 -21.72 -3.92
N GLU A 157 9.26 -22.15 -4.33
CA GLU A 157 8.00 -21.52 -3.87
C GLU A 157 7.94 -21.49 -2.34
N ILE A 158 8.16 -22.66 -1.70
CA ILE A 158 8.11 -22.78 -0.23
C ILE A 158 9.21 -21.92 0.42
N GLU A 159 10.42 -21.89 -0.12
CA GLU A 159 11.51 -21.05 0.39
C GLU A 159 11.12 -19.57 0.37
N TYR A 160 10.57 -19.07 -0.73
CA TYR A 160 10.11 -17.69 -0.84
C TYR A 160 8.92 -17.40 0.08
N LEU A 161 7.96 -18.33 0.24
CA LEU A 161 6.84 -18.17 1.17
C LEU A 161 7.30 -18.10 2.62
N ASN A 162 8.26 -18.93 3.04
CA ASN A 162 8.82 -18.87 4.39
C ASN A 162 9.50 -17.52 4.64
N ASN A 163 10.28 -17.03 3.66
CA ASN A 163 10.90 -15.72 3.75
C ASN A 163 9.86 -14.58 3.78
N TYR A 164 8.78 -14.69 3.00
CA TYR A 164 7.65 -13.75 3.07
C TYR A 164 7.08 -13.69 4.48
N HIS A 165 6.68 -14.83 5.04
CA HIS A 165 6.07 -14.88 6.37
C HIS A 165 7.02 -14.33 7.45
N LEU A 166 8.31 -14.71 7.43
CA LEU A 166 9.31 -14.22 8.36
C LEU A 166 9.47 -12.69 8.27
N LYS A 167 9.54 -12.13 7.06
CA LYS A 167 9.71 -10.69 6.85
C LYS A 167 8.47 -9.91 7.28
N ILE A 168 7.27 -10.37 6.94
CA ILE A 168 6.01 -9.73 7.38
C ILE A 168 5.85 -9.82 8.90
N PHE A 169 6.13 -10.98 9.49
CA PHE A 169 6.11 -11.16 10.93
C PHE A 169 7.02 -10.15 11.64
N ASN A 170 8.26 -10.00 11.18
CA ASN A 170 9.24 -9.09 11.79
C ASN A 170 8.98 -7.60 11.47
N SER A 171 8.18 -7.31 10.44
CA SER A 171 7.86 -5.92 10.04
C SER A 171 6.75 -5.28 10.88
N ASN A 172 5.94 -6.08 11.58
CA ASN A 172 4.74 -5.61 12.28
C ASN A 172 4.74 -6.07 13.75
N TYR A 173 5.16 -5.18 14.65
CA TYR A 173 5.23 -5.48 16.08
C TYR A 173 3.88 -5.93 16.66
N SER A 174 2.77 -5.31 16.27
CA SER A 174 1.43 -5.68 16.74
C SER A 174 1.03 -7.09 16.27
N TYR A 175 1.37 -7.43 15.01
CA TYR A 175 1.17 -8.76 14.47
C TYR A 175 2.01 -9.81 15.21
N ASN A 176 3.28 -9.48 15.51
CA ASN A 176 4.19 -10.37 16.23
C ASN A 176 3.66 -10.70 17.62
N THR A 177 3.23 -9.71 18.41
CA THR A 177 2.72 -9.93 19.76
C THR A 177 1.45 -10.77 19.76
N THR A 178 0.55 -10.57 18.83
CA THR A 178 -0.69 -11.35 18.68
C THR A 178 -0.38 -12.79 18.24
N SER A 179 0.50 -12.96 17.26
CA SER A 179 0.86 -14.28 16.72
C SER A 179 1.61 -15.13 17.73
N GLN A 180 2.53 -14.56 18.51
CA GLN A 180 3.22 -15.28 19.58
C GLN A 180 2.27 -15.83 20.63
N PHE A 181 1.18 -15.10 20.92
CA PHE A 181 0.16 -15.58 21.84
C PHE A 181 -0.53 -16.87 21.34
N TYR A 182 -0.76 -16.99 20.03
CA TYR A 182 -1.36 -18.19 19.45
C TYR A 182 -0.35 -19.34 19.28
N TYR A 183 0.89 -19.07 18.89
CA TYR A 183 1.93 -20.10 18.74
C TYR A 183 2.32 -20.75 20.06
N ASN A 184 2.28 -20.02 21.17
CA ASN A 184 2.60 -20.56 22.49
C ASN A 184 1.45 -21.39 23.11
N LYS A 185 0.31 -21.54 22.42
CA LYS A 185 -0.85 -22.31 22.87
C LYS A 185 -1.08 -23.62 22.10
N ILE A 186 -0.26 -23.88 21.06
CA ILE A 186 -0.24 -25.13 20.29
C ILE A 186 0.93 -25.97 20.78
#